data_1ae93e11d8cfef5d50b8ddc1d5d662a8
#
_entry.id   1ae93e11d8cfef5d50b8ddc1d5d662a8
#
_cell.length_a   1.000
_cell.length_b   1.000
_cell.length_c   1.000
_cell.angle_alpha   90.00
_cell.angle_beta   90.00
_cell.angle_gamma   90.00
#
_symmetry.space_group_name_H-M   'P 1'
#
loop_
_entity.id
_entity.type
_entity.pdbx_description
1 polymer ?
#
loop_
_entity_poly.entity_id
_entity_poly.type
_entity_poly.pdbx_seq_one_letter_code
_entity_poly.pdbx_strand_id
1 'polypeptide(L)'
;MLIPFGLGMISELLGVNFGLIFGDYAYGNNLGAKLYGVPWIIGVNWATLTYCTAAIARKMTQKLIPASLIAASLMVVLDLLIEQSAPRFDFWEFRNGVVPLQNYIGWFGVALLAHIFFQKIIRSYSYTIAIH
;
A
#
# COMPACT_ATOMS: atom_id res chain seq x y z
N MET A 1 5.14 -0.14 -11.91
CA MET A 1 5.43 -0.76 -10.60
C MET A 1 6.32 0.07 -9.70
N LEU A 2 7.17 0.96 -10.26
CA LEU A 2 8.03 1.83 -9.44
C LEU A 2 7.25 2.87 -8.63
N ILE A 3 6.12 3.38 -9.15
CA ILE A 3 5.33 4.39 -8.44
C ILE A 3 4.73 3.84 -7.14
N PRO A 4 4.00 2.71 -7.14
CA PRO A 4 3.48 2.19 -5.86
C PRO A 4 4.60 1.71 -4.93
N PHE A 5 5.70 1.18 -5.45
CA PHE A 5 6.87 0.85 -4.64
C PHE A 5 7.43 2.09 -3.94
N GLY A 6 7.65 3.16 -4.72
CA GLY A 6 8.23 4.40 -4.19
C GLY A 6 7.31 5.10 -3.20
N LEU A 7 6.02 5.25 -3.54
CA LEU A 7 5.05 5.86 -2.63
C LEU A 7 4.91 5.06 -1.34
N GLY A 8 4.86 3.73 -1.44
CA GLY A 8 4.80 2.86 -0.28
C GLY A 8 6.02 3.01 0.61
N MET A 9 7.23 2.94 0.04
CA MET A 9 8.47 3.07 0.81
C MET A 9 8.58 4.44 1.47
N ILE A 10 8.29 5.52 0.75
CA ILE A 10 8.36 6.88 1.32
C ILE A 10 7.37 7.03 2.47
N SER A 11 6.14 6.57 2.28
CA SER A 11 5.11 6.64 3.32
C SER A 11 5.51 5.85 4.57
N GLU A 12 6.08 4.66 4.38
CA GLU A 12 6.53 3.81 5.47
C GLU A 12 7.75 4.40 6.19
N LEU A 13 8.68 5.01 5.44
CA LEU A 13 9.83 5.69 6.03
C LEU A 13 9.39 6.85 6.93
N LEU A 14 8.40 7.62 6.50
CA LEU A 14 7.82 8.68 7.31
C LEU A 14 7.08 8.12 8.52
N GLY A 15 6.39 6.99 8.34
CA GLY A 15 5.67 6.34 9.43
C GLY A 15 6.57 5.81 10.53
N VAL A 16 7.57 5.02 10.15
CA VAL A 16 8.47 4.38 11.13
C VAL A 16 9.35 5.41 11.85
N ASN A 17 9.88 6.39 11.12
CA ASN A 17 10.86 7.32 11.68
C ASN A 17 10.23 8.53 12.38
N PHE A 18 9.03 8.93 12.00
CA PHE A 18 8.40 10.16 12.51
C PHE A 18 6.99 9.94 13.06
N GLY A 19 6.44 8.73 12.98
CA GLY A 19 5.08 8.47 13.42
C GLY A 19 4.00 9.12 12.57
N LEU A 20 4.35 9.53 11.33
CA LEU A 20 3.43 10.20 10.42
C LEU A 20 2.63 9.17 9.62
N ILE A 21 1.45 9.58 9.12
CA ILE A 21 0.59 8.83 8.21
C ILE A 21 -0.09 7.63 8.89
N PHE A 22 0.67 6.64 9.37
CA PHE A 22 0.11 5.37 9.87
C PHE A 22 0.04 5.30 11.39
N GLY A 23 0.71 6.19 12.10
CA GLY A 23 0.84 6.14 13.54
C GLY A 23 2.23 5.71 13.98
N ASP A 24 2.34 5.24 15.22
CA ASP A 24 3.62 4.89 15.83
C ASP A 24 3.79 3.36 15.83
N TYR A 25 4.67 2.86 14.97
CA TYR A 25 4.92 1.44 14.78
C TYR A 25 6.36 1.18 14.38
N ALA A 26 6.78 -0.07 14.51
CA ALA A 26 8.11 -0.51 14.09
C ALA A 26 8.02 -1.90 13.45
N TYR A 27 8.95 -2.17 12.54
CA TYR A 27 9.06 -3.48 11.91
C TYR A 27 9.97 -4.41 12.72
N GLY A 28 9.59 -5.69 12.78
CA GLY A 28 10.38 -6.74 13.40
C GLY A 28 11.50 -7.25 12.49
N ASN A 29 11.95 -8.48 12.76
CA ASN A 29 13.16 -9.03 12.13
C ASN A 29 12.90 -10.04 11.01
N ASN A 30 11.64 -10.42 10.75
CA ASN A 30 11.31 -11.50 9.82
C ASN A 30 11.06 -11.07 8.38
N LEU A 31 11.21 -9.78 8.06
CA LEU A 31 10.95 -9.27 6.72
C LEU A 31 12.21 -8.92 5.92
N GLY A 32 13.38 -9.27 6.44
CA GLY A 32 14.65 -9.13 5.73
C GLY A 32 15.28 -7.75 5.86
N ALA A 33 16.17 -7.43 4.91
CA ALA A 33 16.96 -6.20 4.92
C ALA A 33 16.06 -4.95 4.95
N LYS A 34 16.49 -3.94 5.70
CA LYS A 34 15.74 -2.70 5.94
C LYS A 34 16.52 -1.48 5.45
N LEU A 35 15.76 -0.44 5.08
CA LEU A 35 16.26 0.92 4.87
C LEU A 35 15.63 1.80 5.94
N TYR A 36 16.46 2.35 6.86
CA TYR A 36 15.98 3.20 7.95
C TYR A 36 14.76 2.62 8.69
N GLY A 37 14.84 1.32 9.02
CA GLY A 37 13.79 0.63 9.77
C GLY A 37 12.64 0.07 8.94
N VAL A 38 12.63 0.26 7.63
CA VAL A 38 11.59 -0.25 6.74
C VAL A 38 12.15 -1.37 5.86
N PRO A 39 11.62 -2.61 5.97
CA PRO A 39 12.05 -3.69 5.09
C PRO A 39 11.77 -3.37 3.61
N TRP A 40 12.74 -3.68 2.75
CA TRP A 40 12.58 -3.48 1.31
C TRP A 40 11.40 -4.27 0.73
N ILE A 41 11.09 -5.44 1.31
CA ILE A 41 9.96 -6.27 0.88
C ILE A 41 8.63 -5.54 1.05
N ILE A 42 8.54 -4.57 1.93
CA ILE A 42 7.32 -3.78 2.12
C ILE A 42 7.03 -2.94 0.88
N GLY A 43 8.04 -2.37 0.25
CA GLY A 43 7.84 -1.67 -1.04
C GLY A 43 7.33 -2.63 -2.12
N VAL A 44 7.88 -3.83 -2.18
CA VAL A 44 7.40 -4.89 -3.09
C VAL A 44 5.95 -5.25 -2.76
N ASN A 45 5.60 -5.36 -1.48
CA ASN A 45 4.24 -5.64 -1.04
C ASN A 45 3.27 -4.54 -1.50
N TRP A 46 3.62 -3.28 -1.34
CA TRP A 46 2.82 -2.16 -1.83
C TRP A 46 2.59 -2.25 -3.34
N ALA A 47 3.66 -2.54 -4.10
CA ALA A 47 3.57 -2.68 -5.55
C ALA A 47 2.67 -3.86 -5.94
N THR A 48 2.83 -5.01 -5.29
CA THR A 48 2.05 -6.22 -5.56
C THR A 48 0.58 -6.01 -5.24
N LEU A 49 0.27 -5.46 -4.08
CA LEU A 49 -1.12 -5.20 -3.67
C LEU A 49 -1.78 -4.18 -4.61
N THR A 50 -1.05 -3.14 -5.01
CA THR A 50 -1.57 -2.15 -5.97
C THR A 50 -1.92 -2.80 -7.29
N TYR A 51 -1.04 -3.63 -7.83
CA TYR A 51 -1.29 -4.35 -9.08
C TYR A 51 -2.51 -5.27 -8.97
N CYS A 52 -2.57 -6.11 -7.95
CA CYS A 52 -3.64 -7.09 -7.78
C CYS A 52 -5.00 -6.41 -7.56
N THR A 53 -5.06 -5.40 -6.70
CA THR A 53 -6.32 -4.70 -6.42
C THR A 53 -6.78 -3.86 -7.60
N ALA A 54 -5.86 -3.30 -8.37
CA ALA A 54 -6.19 -2.61 -9.62
C ALA A 54 -6.83 -3.56 -10.62
N ALA A 55 -6.27 -4.76 -10.77
CA ALA A 55 -6.81 -5.78 -11.68
C ALA A 55 -8.25 -6.16 -11.30
N ILE A 56 -8.53 -6.33 -10.01
CA ILE A 56 -9.87 -6.64 -9.51
C ILE A 56 -10.82 -5.46 -9.76
N ALA A 57 -10.41 -4.26 -9.39
CA ALA A 57 -11.26 -3.06 -9.51
C ALA A 57 -11.62 -2.75 -10.96
N ARG A 58 -10.68 -2.96 -11.88
CA ARG A 58 -10.91 -2.70 -13.31
C ARG A 58 -11.88 -3.69 -13.95
N LYS A 59 -12.11 -4.84 -13.35
CA LYS A 59 -13.19 -5.74 -13.76
C LYS A 59 -14.56 -5.22 -13.34
N MET A 60 -14.60 -4.40 -12.30
CA MET A 60 -15.86 -3.84 -11.80
C MET A 60 -16.22 -2.53 -12.48
N THR A 61 -15.22 -1.71 -12.81
CA THR A 61 -15.42 -0.43 -13.49
C THR A 61 -14.17 -0.03 -14.27
N GLN A 62 -14.37 0.65 -15.42
CA GLN A 62 -13.27 1.17 -16.22
C GLN A 62 -12.95 2.64 -15.91
N LYS A 63 -13.75 3.29 -15.07
CA LYS A 63 -13.53 4.70 -14.72
C LYS A 63 -12.40 4.82 -13.71
N LEU A 64 -11.49 5.79 -13.93
CA LEU A 64 -10.28 5.95 -13.13
C LEU A 64 -10.56 6.14 -11.63
N ILE A 65 -11.38 7.13 -11.28
CA ILE A 65 -11.62 7.45 -9.87
C ILE A 65 -12.41 6.34 -9.15
N PRO A 66 -13.54 5.82 -9.69
CA PRO A 66 -14.21 4.70 -9.06
C PRO A 66 -13.31 3.46 -8.91
N ALA A 67 -12.52 3.11 -9.92
CA ALA A 67 -11.59 1.97 -9.83
C ALA A 67 -10.53 2.19 -8.75
N SER A 68 -10.01 3.40 -8.64
CA SER A 68 -9.02 3.74 -7.61
C SER A 68 -9.61 3.67 -6.21
N LEU A 69 -10.84 4.14 -6.02
CA LEU A 69 -11.54 4.06 -4.72
C LEU A 69 -11.80 2.61 -4.31
N ILE A 70 -12.25 1.77 -5.23
CA ILE A 70 -12.49 0.34 -4.97
C ILE A 70 -11.18 -0.34 -4.60
N ALA A 71 -10.13 -0.12 -5.39
CA ALA A 71 -8.83 -0.75 -5.15
C ALA A 71 -8.21 -0.31 -3.83
N ALA A 72 -8.27 0.98 -3.51
CA ALA A 72 -7.76 1.48 -2.23
C ALA A 72 -8.52 0.89 -1.04
N SER A 73 -9.85 0.75 -1.17
CA SER A 73 -10.67 0.12 -0.14
C SER A 73 -10.31 -1.35 0.06
N LEU A 74 -10.04 -2.09 -1.02
CA LEU A 74 -9.58 -3.47 -0.94
C LEU A 74 -8.23 -3.57 -0.24
N MET A 75 -7.32 -2.65 -0.48
CA MET A 75 -6.01 -2.63 0.20
C MET A 75 -6.17 -2.41 1.71
N VAL A 76 -7.08 -1.53 2.12
CA VAL A 76 -7.36 -1.30 3.55
C VAL A 76 -7.94 -2.57 4.19
N VAL A 77 -8.84 -3.27 3.52
CA VAL A 77 -9.41 -4.53 4.02
C VAL A 77 -8.31 -5.57 4.19
N LEU A 78 -7.39 -5.69 3.22
CA LEU A 78 -6.27 -6.62 3.31
C LEU A 78 -5.33 -6.25 4.47
N ASP A 79 -5.06 -4.96 4.66
CA ASP A 79 -4.27 -4.50 5.80
C ASP A 79 -4.93 -4.87 7.12
N LEU A 80 -6.24 -4.67 7.23
CA LEU A 80 -7.00 -5.04 8.43
C LEU A 80 -6.83 -6.53 8.76
N LEU A 81 -6.86 -7.40 7.75
CA LEU A 81 -6.66 -8.83 7.94
C LEU A 81 -5.24 -9.18 8.33
N ILE A 82 -4.25 -8.56 7.69
CA ILE A 82 -2.83 -8.81 7.98
C ILE A 82 -2.46 -8.32 9.38
N GLU A 83 -3.03 -7.20 9.83
CA GLU A 83 -2.76 -6.65 11.18
C GLU A 83 -3.06 -7.64 12.30
N GLN A 84 -3.98 -8.56 12.09
CA GLN A 84 -4.30 -9.59 13.08
C GLN A 84 -3.13 -10.55 13.34
N SER A 85 -2.28 -10.75 12.34
CA SER A 85 -1.20 -11.75 12.38
C SER A 85 0.19 -11.13 12.46
N ALA A 86 0.36 -9.87 12.06
CA ALA A 86 1.67 -9.25 11.93
C ALA A 86 2.54 -9.34 13.21
N PRO A 87 2.03 -9.05 14.41
CA PRO A 87 2.84 -9.16 15.62
C PRO A 87 3.27 -10.59 15.92
N ARG A 88 2.44 -11.58 15.62
CA ARG A 88 2.74 -13.01 15.87
C ARG A 88 3.94 -13.49 15.07
N PHE A 89 4.11 -12.95 13.86
CA PHE A 89 5.17 -13.34 12.95
C PHE A 89 6.37 -12.39 12.98
N ASP A 90 6.41 -11.46 13.93
CA ASP A 90 7.45 -10.45 14.05
C ASP A 90 7.60 -9.63 12.77
N PHE A 91 6.48 -9.32 12.11
CA PHE A 91 6.46 -8.47 10.91
C PHE A 91 6.49 -6.99 11.29
N TRP A 92 5.49 -6.54 12.03
CA TRP A 92 5.44 -5.19 12.59
C TRP A 92 4.55 -5.14 13.82
N GLU A 93 4.72 -4.10 14.63
CA GLU A 93 3.95 -3.92 15.85
C GLU A 93 3.73 -2.44 16.11
N PHE A 94 2.50 -2.08 16.47
CA PHE A 94 2.16 -0.73 16.88
C PHE A 94 2.43 -0.52 18.35
N ARG A 95 2.73 0.73 18.71
CA ARG A 95 2.93 1.12 20.10
C ARG A 95 1.69 0.74 20.92
N ASN A 96 1.90 0.16 22.10
CA ASN A 96 0.87 -0.35 22.98
C ASN A 96 0.05 -1.52 22.41
N GLY A 97 0.47 -2.12 21.30
CA GLY A 97 -0.18 -3.29 20.71
C GLY A 97 -1.53 -3.02 20.07
N VAL A 98 -1.92 -1.75 19.89
CA VAL A 98 -3.22 -1.37 19.30
C VAL A 98 -2.99 -0.63 17.98
N VAL A 99 -3.64 -1.11 16.92
CA VAL A 99 -3.59 -0.45 15.61
C VAL A 99 -4.51 0.77 15.64
N PRO A 100 -3.97 2.01 15.47
CA PRO A 100 -4.80 3.21 15.52
C PRO A 100 -5.65 3.37 14.25
N LEU A 101 -6.75 4.10 14.38
CA LEU A 101 -7.58 4.47 13.23
C LEU A 101 -6.75 5.23 12.19
N GLN A 102 -5.78 6.02 12.62
CA GLN A 102 -4.84 6.75 11.76
C GLN A 102 -4.18 5.81 10.74
N ASN A 103 -3.83 4.57 11.12
CA ASN A 103 -3.23 3.59 10.22
C ASN A 103 -4.12 3.34 9.00
N TYR A 104 -5.41 3.10 9.22
CA TYR A 104 -6.35 2.78 8.13
C TYR A 104 -6.64 3.99 7.25
N ILE A 105 -6.76 5.17 7.84
CA ILE A 105 -6.92 6.42 7.09
C ILE A 105 -5.68 6.67 6.23
N GLY A 106 -4.49 6.48 6.80
CA GLY A 106 -3.22 6.62 6.10
C GLY A 106 -3.09 5.62 4.94
N TRP A 107 -3.43 4.35 5.18
CA TRP A 107 -3.44 3.32 4.15
C TRP A 107 -4.35 3.69 2.98
N PHE A 108 -5.58 4.13 3.31
CA PHE A 108 -6.53 4.53 2.27
C PHE A 108 -5.99 5.71 1.45
N GLY A 109 -5.45 6.73 2.10
CA GLY A 109 -4.92 7.91 1.43
C GLY A 109 -3.74 7.59 0.51
N VAL A 110 -2.76 6.84 1.01
CA VAL A 110 -1.57 6.45 0.22
C VAL A 110 -1.98 5.50 -0.90
N ALA A 111 -2.83 4.52 -0.61
CA ALA A 111 -3.32 3.57 -1.60
C ALA A 111 -4.10 4.28 -2.71
N LEU A 112 -4.94 5.25 -2.35
CA LEU A 112 -5.70 6.02 -3.34
C LEU A 112 -4.77 6.80 -4.28
N LEU A 113 -3.76 7.48 -3.75
CA LEU A 113 -2.76 8.17 -4.56
C LEU A 113 -2.01 7.20 -5.46
N ALA A 114 -1.58 6.07 -4.91
CA ALA A 114 -0.86 5.06 -5.68
C ALA A 114 -1.73 4.54 -6.83
N HIS A 115 -3.01 4.28 -6.58
CA HIS A 115 -3.93 3.79 -7.59
C HIS A 115 -4.25 4.83 -8.66
N ILE A 116 -4.44 6.09 -8.29
CA ILE A 116 -4.70 7.14 -9.27
C ILE A 116 -3.54 7.22 -10.26
N PHE A 117 -2.32 7.30 -9.78
CA PHE A 117 -1.14 7.39 -10.66
C PHE A 117 -0.89 6.09 -11.42
N PHE A 118 -0.93 4.95 -10.76
CA PHE A 118 -0.67 3.65 -11.37
C PHE A 118 -1.70 3.33 -12.44
N GLN A 119 -2.98 3.45 -12.14
CA GLN A 119 -4.04 3.13 -13.09
C GLN A 119 -4.10 4.12 -14.25
N LYS A 120 -3.79 5.39 -14.02
CA LYS A 120 -3.70 6.39 -15.07
C LYS A 120 -2.60 6.02 -16.08
N ILE A 121 -1.44 5.61 -15.60
CA ILE A 121 -0.33 5.19 -16.46
C ILE A 121 -0.67 3.93 -17.24
N ILE A 122 -1.25 2.93 -16.59
CA ILE A 122 -1.65 1.68 -17.24
C ILE A 122 -2.69 1.94 -18.34
N ARG A 123 -3.66 2.81 -18.10
CA ARG A 123 -4.67 3.17 -19.10
C ARG A 123 -4.05 3.83 -20.30
N SER A 124 -3.13 4.77 -20.11
CA SER A 124 -2.41 5.43 -21.20
C SER A 124 -1.60 4.43 -22.00
N TYR A 125 -0.92 3.50 -21.32
CA TYR A 125 -0.10 2.47 -21.97
C TYR A 125 -0.96 1.50 -22.76
N SER A 126 -2.07 1.02 -22.19
CA SER A 126 -3.01 0.12 -22.87
C SER A 126 -3.64 0.78 -24.09
N TYR A 127 -3.98 2.06 -23.99
CA TYR A 127 -4.53 2.83 -25.09
C TYR A 127 -3.51 2.94 -26.26
N THR A 128 -2.26 3.22 -25.92
CA THR A 128 -1.19 3.31 -26.93
C THR A 128 -0.99 1.98 -27.64
N ILE A 129 -0.99 0.86 -26.92
CA ILE A 129 -0.87 -0.48 -27.49
C ILE A 129 -2.07 -0.80 -28.40
N ALA A 130 -3.27 -0.43 -27.98
CA ALA A 130 -4.49 -0.69 -28.75
C ALA A 130 -4.54 0.07 -30.08
N ILE A 131 -3.87 1.23 -30.17
CA ILE A 131 -3.78 2.01 -31.41
C ILE A 131 -2.78 1.42 -32.39
N HIS A 132 -1.74 0.79 -31.88
CA HIS A 132 -0.67 0.19 -32.66
C HIS A 132 -0.86 -1.31 -32.81
#